data_962d66b98c0037813d0def1f82c3b8e4
#
_entry.id   962d66b98c0037813d0def1f82c3b8e4
#
_cell.length_a   1.000
_cell.length_b   1.000
_cell.length_c   1.000
_cell.angle_alpha   90.00
_cell.angle_beta   90.00
_cell.angle_gamma   90.00
#
_symmetry.space_group_name_H-M   'P 1'
#
loop_
_entity.id
_entity.type
_entity.pdbx_description
1 polymer ?
#
loop_
_entity_poly.entity_id
_entity_poly.type
_entity_poly.pdbx_seq_one_letter_code
_entity_poly.pdbx_strand_id
1 'polypeptide(L)'
;MVKSAPTQRRGLVALVGAVAATALLSFTPAFEGTELSTYRDIAGVLTYCTGATENAAWGKTYTPAQCRAQLDRDLERHAVGIAMCIPLARLTDGQKVAFVDVAYNIGVSGFCGSSMARRTNAGDMAGACNALMAWNKITVLRPIIGEDGKPVKDARGKVVMRKVLEEVHGLTRRRQAERDLCLKGLS
;
A
#
# COMPACT_ATOMS: atom_id res chain seq x y z
N MET A 1 -13.58 -31.79 -10.65
CA MET A 1 -12.52 -30.81 -10.90
C MET A 1 -13.12 -29.68 -11.73
N VAL A 2 -13.52 -28.59 -11.09
CA VAL A 2 -14.03 -27.39 -11.79
C VAL A 2 -12.80 -26.61 -12.26
N LYS A 3 -12.56 -26.59 -13.57
CA LYS A 3 -11.57 -25.71 -14.20
C LYS A 3 -12.10 -24.29 -14.07
N SER A 4 -11.50 -23.48 -13.17
CA SER A 4 -11.74 -22.04 -13.15
C SER A 4 -11.31 -21.46 -14.50
N ALA A 5 -12.26 -20.82 -15.19
CA ALA A 5 -11.97 -20.09 -16.43
C ALA A 5 -10.88 -19.03 -16.15
N PRO A 6 -9.95 -18.80 -17.08
CA PRO A 6 -8.96 -17.74 -16.91
C PRO A 6 -9.70 -16.40 -16.82
N THR A 7 -9.59 -15.73 -15.68
CA THR A 7 -10.11 -14.38 -15.50
C THR A 7 -9.38 -13.48 -16.49
N GLN A 8 -10.09 -13.04 -17.53
CA GLN A 8 -9.55 -12.17 -18.56
C GLN A 8 -9.03 -10.88 -17.90
N ARG A 9 -7.73 -10.66 -17.94
CA ARG A 9 -7.09 -9.45 -17.38
C ARG A 9 -7.66 -8.23 -18.09
N ARG A 10 -8.26 -7.33 -17.35
CA ARG A 10 -8.86 -6.09 -17.90
C ARG A 10 -7.82 -5.00 -18.13
N GLY A 11 -6.60 -5.14 -17.57
CA GLY A 11 -5.56 -4.13 -17.58
C GLY A 11 -5.87 -2.94 -16.65
N LEU A 12 -4.83 -2.34 -16.06
CA LEU A 12 -4.99 -1.21 -15.15
C LEU A 12 -5.77 -0.05 -15.79
N VAL A 13 -5.46 0.28 -17.05
CA VAL A 13 -6.12 1.37 -17.81
C VAL A 13 -7.64 1.17 -17.91
N ALA A 14 -8.10 -0.06 -18.12
CA ALA A 14 -9.54 -0.34 -18.22
C ALA A 14 -10.28 -0.18 -16.87
N LEU A 15 -9.56 -0.27 -15.76
CA LEU A 15 -10.13 -0.15 -14.42
C LEU A 15 -10.13 1.30 -13.91
N VAL A 16 -9.04 2.02 -14.11
CA VAL A 16 -8.87 3.35 -13.53
C VAL A 16 -8.85 4.49 -14.56
N GLY A 17 -8.75 4.18 -15.86
CA GLY A 17 -8.56 5.16 -16.93
C GLY A 17 -7.07 5.43 -17.21
N ALA A 18 -6.79 5.98 -18.42
CA ALA A 18 -5.41 6.18 -18.89
C ALA A 18 -4.63 7.20 -18.03
N VAL A 19 -5.30 8.28 -17.62
CA VAL A 19 -4.69 9.35 -16.81
C VAL A 19 -4.27 8.81 -15.45
N ALA A 20 -5.20 8.17 -14.72
CA ALA A 20 -4.90 7.60 -13.42
C ALA A 20 -3.87 6.46 -13.48
N ALA A 21 -3.92 5.61 -14.52
CA ALA A 21 -2.94 4.53 -14.71
C ALA A 21 -1.53 5.09 -14.92
N THR A 22 -1.38 6.12 -15.76
CA THR A 22 -0.08 6.78 -16.00
C THR A 22 0.43 7.44 -14.73
N ALA A 23 -0.44 8.13 -14.00
CA ALA A 23 -0.09 8.77 -12.74
C ALA A 23 0.36 7.75 -11.68
N LEU A 24 -0.34 6.62 -11.51
CA LEU A 24 0.02 5.53 -10.60
C LEU A 24 1.42 4.97 -10.90
N LEU A 25 1.73 4.71 -12.17
CA LEU A 25 3.03 4.17 -12.59
C LEU A 25 4.20 5.13 -12.37
N SER A 26 3.94 6.39 -12.04
CA SER A 26 4.94 7.39 -11.67
C SER A 26 4.93 7.70 -10.18
N PHE A 27 3.74 7.75 -9.58
CA PHE A 27 3.54 8.13 -8.18
C PHE A 27 4.01 7.05 -7.20
N THR A 28 3.57 5.80 -7.40
CA THR A 28 3.90 4.70 -6.50
C THR A 28 5.42 4.47 -6.34
N PRO A 29 6.23 4.42 -7.42
CA PRO A 29 7.68 4.24 -7.29
C PRO A 29 8.40 5.38 -6.57
N ALA A 30 7.84 6.60 -6.57
CA ALA A 30 8.44 7.74 -5.88
C ALA A 30 8.51 7.55 -4.36
N PHE A 31 7.69 6.65 -3.79
CA PHE A 31 7.68 6.33 -2.37
C PHE A 31 8.29 4.96 -2.04
N GLU A 32 8.15 3.97 -2.93
CA GLU A 32 8.67 2.61 -2.70
C GLU A 32 10.13 2.45 -3.14
N GLY A 33 10.60 3.29 -4.07
CA GLY A 33 11.85 3.04 -4.79
C GLY A 33 11.70 1.93 -5.83
N THR A 34 12.78 1.63 -6.53
CA THR A 34 12.84 0.52 -7.49
C THR A 34 14.23 -0.10 -7.44
N GLU A 35 14.31 -1.36 -7.00
CA GLU A 35 15.55 -2.14 -6.97
C GLU A 35 15.59 -3.11 -8.14
N LEU A 36 16.57 -2.91 -9.04
CA LEU A 36 16.69 -3.73 -10.25
C LEU A 36 17.27 -5.13 -10.01
N SER A 37 17.79 -5.40 -8.82
CA SER A 37 18.25 -6.72 -8.39
C SER A 37 17.39 -7.27 -7.28
N THR A 38 17.32 -8.61 -7.16
CA THR A 38 16.67 -9.22 -6.00
C THR A 38 17.44 -8.94 -4.72
N TYR A 39 16.71 -8.54 -3.68
CA TYR A 39 17.24 -8.28 -2.34
C TYR A 39 16.36 -8.94 -1.28
N ARG A 40 16.84 -8.97 -0.04
CA ARG A 40 16.01 -9.31 1.12
C ARG A 40 15.57 -8.03 1.80
N ASP A 41 14.27 -7.90 1.98
CA ASP A 41 13.72 -6.79 2.75
C ASP A 41 14.03 -6.91 4.26
N ILE A 42 13.61 -5.96 5.05
CA ILE A 42 13.83 -5.95 6.52
C ILE A 42 13.20 -7.13 7.26
N ALA A 43 12.23 -7.81 6.65
CA ALA A 43 11.61 -9.04 7.15
C ALA A 43 12.33 -10.30 6.62
N GLY A 44 13.38 -10.15 5.79
CA GLY A 44 14.12 -11.25 5.19
C GLY A 44 13.42 -11.87 3.98
N VAL A 45 12.33 -11.28 3.49
CA VAL A 45 11.57 -11.74 2.32
C VAL A 45 12.31 -11.35 1.04
N LEU A 46 12.42 -12.29 0.10
CA LEU A 46 13.03 -12.03 -1.19
C LEU A 46 12.13 -11.12 -2.03
N THR A 47 12.67 -9.97 -2.40
CA THR A 47 11.92 -8.87 -3.00
C THR A 47 12.65 -8.35 -4.23
N TYR A 48 11.96 -7.74 -5.18
CA TYR A 48 12.52 -7.13 -6.38
C TYR A 48 11.63 -6.00 -6.92
N CYS A 49 12.18 -5.21 -7.81
CA CYS A 49 11.50 -4.08 -8.43
C CYS A 49 10.91 -3.12 -7.39
N THR A 50 9.62 -2.92 -7.40
CA THR A 50 8.89 -1.97 -6.53
C THR A 50 8.19 -2.74 -5.40
N GLY A 51 8.95 -3.56 -4.66
CA GLY A 51 8.40 -4.33 -3.53
C GLY A 51 7.75 -5.67 -3.91
N ALA A 52 7.90 -6.15 -5.15
CA ALA A 52 7.32 -7.42 -5.59
C ALA A 52 8.03 -8.63 -4.95
N THR A 53 7.27 -9.61 -4.48
CA THR A 53 7.78 -10.84 -3.85
C THR A 53 7.40 -12.09 -4.62
N GLU A 54 6.35 -12.01 -5.45
CA GLU A 54 5.83 -13.15 -6.19
C GLU A 54 6.85 -13.63 -7.26
N ASN A 55 7.20 -14.91 -7.23
CA ASN A 55 8.20 -15.51 -8.11
C ASN A 55 9.61 -14.84 -8.04
N ALA A 56 9.93 -14.18 -6.94
CA ALA A 56 11.26 -13.67 -6.70
C ALA A 56 12.27 -14.82 -6.66
N ALA A 57 13.41 -14.68 -7.38
CA ALA A 57 14.48 -15.66 -7.40
C ALA A 57 15.81 -14.97 -7.11
N TRP A 58 16.59 -15.54 -6.20
CA TRP A 58 17.87 -14.98 -5.80
C TRP A 58 18.83 -14.81 -6.98
N GLY A 59 19.56 -13.70 -6.98
CA GLY A 59 20.58 -13.41 -8.02
C GLY A 59 20.01 -12.92 -9.36
N LYS A 60 18.70 -12.72 -9.47
CA LYS A 60 18.11 -12.12 -10.68
C LYS A 60 18.27 -10.61 -10.71
N THR A 61 18.47 -10.10 -11.92
CA THR A 61 18.40 -8.67 -12.25
C THR A 61 17.23 -8.43 -13.21
N TYR A 62 16.66 -7.25 -13.14
CA TYR A 62 15.49 -6.85 -13.93
C TYR A 62 15.79 -5.54 -14.66
N THR A 63 15.21 -5.36 -15.83
CA THR A 63 15.23 -4.07 -16.52
C THR A 63 14.18 -3.13 -15.94
N PRO A 64 14.32 -1.80 -16.10
CA PRO A 64 13.27 -0.85 -15.72
C PRO A 64 11.91 -1.17 -16.38
N ALA A 65 11.91 -1.64 -17.63
CA ALA A 65 10.69 -2.04 -18.32
C ALA A 65 10.01 -3.26 -17.66
N GLN A 66 10.78 -4.24 -17.19
CA GLN A 66 10.25 -5.40 -16.46
C GLN A 66 9.66 -4.99 -15.11
N CYS A 67 10.33 -4.10 -14.39
CA CYS A 67 9.81 -3.57 -13.12
C CYS A 67 8.53 -2.75 -13.33
N ARG A 68 8.47 -1.90 -14.37
CA ARG A 68 7.26 -1.17 -14.73
C ARG A 68 6.10 -2.11 -15.07
N ALA A 69 6.34 -3.16 -15.85
CA ALA A 69 5.32 -4.15 -16.19
C ALA A 69 4.88 -4.98 -14.96
N GLN A 70 5.78 -5.21 -13.98
CA GLN A 70 5.43 -5.85 -12.72
C GLN A 70 4.54 -4.94 -11.87
N LEU A 71 4.92 -3.68 -11.71
CA LEU A 71 4.13 -2.68 -10.99
C LEU A 71 2.73 -2.51 -11.59
N ASP A 72 2.61 -2.45 -12.92
CA ASP A 72 1.32 -2.35 -13.62
C ASP A 72 0.38 -3.50 -13.23
N ARG A 73 0.90 -4.75 -13.23
CA ARG A 73 0.13 -5.92 -12.79
C ARG A 73 -0.27 -5.87 -11.32
N ASP A 74 0.61 -5.37 -10.47
CA ASP A 74 0.34 -5.28 -9.03
C ASP A 74 -0.71 -4.21 -8.73
N LEU A 75 -0.61 -3.06 -9.37
CA LEU A 75 -1.61 -1.99 -9.28
C LEU A 75 -2.96 -2.44 -9.85
N GLU A 76 -2.98 -3.21 -10.98
CA GLU A 76 -4.21 -3.82 -11.50
C GLU A 76 -4.88 -4.71 -10.45
N ARG A 77 -4.13 -5.59 -9.78
CA ARG A 77 -4.67 -6.48 -8.73
C ARG A 77 -5.29 -5.70 -7.58
N HIS A 78 -4.63 -4.62 -7.15
CA HIS A 78 -5.14 -3.77 -6.08
C HIS A 78 -6.38 -2.98 -6.52
N ALA A 79 -6.39 -2.44 -7.75
CA ALA A 79 -7.55 -1.75 -8.32
C ALA A 79 -8.77 -2.68 -8.44
N VAL A 80 -8.57 -3.92 -8.92
CA VAL A 80 -9.63 -4.95 -8.93
C VAL A 80 -10.14 -5.23 -7.53
N GLY A 81 -9.23 -5.40 -6.57
CA GLY A 81 -9.59 -5.71 -5.19
C GLY A 81 -10.43 -4.61 -4.54
N ILE A 82 -10.03 -3.34 -4.66
CA ILE A 82 -10.80 -2.24 -4.05
C ILE A 82 -12.10 -1.93 -4.79
N ALA A 83 -12.18 -2.22 -6.09
CA ALA A 83 -13.43 -2.10 -6.86
C ALA A 83 -14.55 -3.02 -6.35
N MET A 84 -14.21 -4.05 -5.57
CA MET A 84 -15.19 -4.91 -4.91
C MET A 84 -15.84 -4.27 -3.67
N CYS A 85 -15.23 -3.23 -3.11
CA CYS A 85 -15.71 -2.60 -1.86
C CYS A 85 -16.04 -1.11 -2.00
N ILE A 86 -15.64 -0.46 -3.10
CA ILE A 86 -16.00 0.93 -3.40
C ILE A 86 -16.37 1.09 -4.88
N PRO A 87 -17.15 2.12 -5.27
CA PRO A 87 -17.51 2.40 -6.66
C PRO A 87 -16.36 3.06 -7.43
N LEU A 88 -15.21 2.36 -7.56
CA LEU A 88 -13.95 2.88 -8.12
C LEU A 88 -14.13 3.60 -9.46
N ALA A 89 -14.98 3.07 -10.35
CA ALA A 89 -15.22 3.65 -11.66
C ALA A 89 -15.86 5.06 -11.64
N ARG A 90 -16.50 5.44 -10.52
CA ARG A 90 -17.19 6.75 -10.35
C ARG A 90 -16.28 7.81 -9.74
N LEU A 91 -15.07 7.44 -9.31
CA LEU A 91 -14.13 8.35 -8.68
C LEU A 91 -13.39 9.20 -9.71
N THR A 92 -12.91 10.37 -9.29
CA THR A 92 -11.99 11.18 -10.10
C THR A 92 -10.64 10.49 -10.23
N ASP A 93 -9.82 10.88 -11.21
CA ASP A 93 -8.52 10.27 -11.42
C ASP A 93 -7.60 10.44 -10.20
N GLY A 94 -7.60 11.61 -9.54
CA GLY A 94 -6.84 11.83 -8.31
C GLY A 94 -7.29 10.92 -7.15
N GLN A 95 -8.59 10.69 -6.99
CA GLN A 95 -9.14 9.77 -6.00
C GLN A 95 -8.76 8.31 -6.31
N LYS A 96 -8.82 7.91 -7.58
CA LYS A 96 -8.38 6.56 -8.02
C LYS A 96 -6.91 6.35 -7.71
N VAL A 97 -6.04 7.32 -8.05
CA VAL A 97 -4.61 7.24 -7.75
C VAL A 97 -4.38 7.08 -6.25
N ALA A 98 -4.95 7.94 -5.42
CA ALA A 98 -4.77 7.91 -3.99
C ALA A 98 -5.24 6.58 -3.37
N PHE A 99 -6.41 6.08 -3.76
CA PHE A 99 -6.97 4.86 -3.17
C PHE A 99 -6.32 3.57 -3.67
N VAL A 100 -5.90 3.51 -4.93
CA VAL A 100 -5.13 2.36 -5.43
C VAL A 100 -3.73 2.34 -4.82
N ASP A 101 -3.07 3.50 -4.68
CA ASP A 101 -1.74 3.60 -4.08
C ASP A 101 -1.74 3.22 -2.60
N VAL A 102 -2.70 3.74 -1.81
CA VAL A 102 -2.81 3.33 -0.40
C VAL A 102 -3.15 1.85 -0.28
N ALA A 103 -4.02 1.30 -1.14
CA ALA A 103 -4.33 -0.13 -1.13
C ALA A 103 -3.11 -1.00 -1.51
N TYR A 104 -2.26 -0.52 -2.41
CA TYR A 104 -0.97 -1.15 -2.71
C TYR A 104 -0.08 -1.24 -1.48
N ASN A 105 -0.05 -0.20 -0.65
CA ASN A 105 0.78 -0.13 0.55
C ASN A 105 0.23 -0.90 1.75
N ILE A 106 -1.10 -0.83 2.02
CA ILE A 106 -1.73 -1.45 3.22
C ILE A 106 -2.50 -2.74 2.92
N GLY A 107 -2.55 -3.14 1.67
CA GLY A 107 -3.33 -4.27 1.20
C GLY A 107 -4.82 -3.95 0.97
N VAL A 108 -5.44 -4.72 0.06
CA VAL A 108 -6.87 -4.59 -0.27
C VAL A 108 -7.77 -4.76 0.96
N SER A 109 -7.49 -5.76 1.79
CA SER A 109 -8.27 -6.02 3.01
C SER A 109 -8.19 -4.84 3.98
N GLY A 110 -6.99 -4.26 4.17
CA GLY A 110 -6.79 -3.07 4.99
C GLY A 110 -7.59 -1.88 4.48
N PHE A 111 -7.57 -1.64 3.16
CA PHE A 111 -8.35 -0.58 2.55
C PHE A 111 -9.85 -0.80 2.69
N CYS A 112 -10.37 -1.97 2.32
CA CYS A 112 -11.81 -2.27 2.36
C CYS A 112 -12.39 -2.23 3.78
N GLY A 113 -11.61 -2.58 4.81
CA GLY A 113 -12.01 -2.47 6.21
C GLY A 113 -11.86 -1.07 6.81
N SER A 114 -11.32 -0.11 6.05
CA SER A 114 -10.97 1.21 6.57
C SER A 114 -12.13 2.20 6.62
N SER A 115 -11.88 3.33 7.30
CA SER A 115 -12.78 4.50 7.25
C SER A 115 -12.78 5.17 5.87
N MET A 116 -11.74 5.01 5.06
CA MET A 116 -11.69 5.52 3.69
C MET A 116 -12.79 4.86 2.85
N ALA A 117 -12.84 3.53 2.79
CA ALA A 117 -13.86 2.80 2.03
C ALA A 117 -15.28 3.06 2.55
N ARG A 118 -15.48 3.07 3.86
CA ARG A 118 -16.79 3.36 4.48
C ARG A 118 -17.30 4.77 4.11
N ARG A 119 -16.44 5.79 4.18
CA ARG A 119 -16.79 7.18 3.85
C ARG A 119 -17.04 7.36 2.36
N THR A 120 -16.24 6.72 1.51
CA THR A 120 -16.45 6.70 0.04
C THR A 120 -17.84 6.18 -0.30
N ASN A 121 -18.26 5.06 0.31
CA ASN A 121 -19.58 4.46 0.08
C ASN A 121 -20.72 5.33 0.65
N ALA A 122 -20.46 6.13 1.68
CA ALA A 122 -21.41 7.09 2.23
C ALA A 122 -21.47 8.43 1.44
N GLY A 123 -20.64 8.60 0.41
CA GLY A 123 -20.57 9.86 -0.35
C GLY A 123 -19.74 10.97 0.32
N ASP A 124 -19.16 10.72 1.50
CA ASP A 124 -18.28 11.65 2.21
C ASP A 124 -16.86 11.56 1.65
N MET A 125 -16.66 12.10 0.46
CA MET A 125 -15.37 12.01 -0.23
C MET A 125 -14.28 12.82 0.46
N ALA A 126 -14.59 14.02 0.95
CA ALA A 126 -13.63 14.83 1.70
C ALA A 126 -13.15 14.12 2.97
N GLY A 127 -14.07 13.50 3.71
CA GLY A 127 -13.74 12.69 4.86
C GLY A 127 -12.97 11.43 4.50
N ALA A 128 -13.25 10.79 3.36
CA ALA A 128 -12.50 9.65 2.86
C ALA A 128 -11.05 10.01 2.55
N CYS A 129 -10.81 11.12 1.84
CA CYS A 129 -9.46 11.63 1.55
C CYS A 129 -8.69 11.99 2.83
N ASN A 130 -9.34 12.64 3.81
CA ASN A 130 -8.71 12.98 5.08
C ASN A 130 -8.37 11.74 5.92
N ALA A 131 -9.12 10.65 5.80
CA ALA A 131 -8.89 9.40 6.51
C ALA A 131 -7.57 8.69 6.09
N LEU A 132 -6.98 9.04 4.96
CA LEU A 132 -5.65 8.58 4.54
C LEU A 132 -4.60 8.84 5.63
N MET A 133 -4.66 9.99 6.30
CA MET A 133 -3.67 10.40 7.31
C MET A 133 -3.60 9.49 8.53
N ALA A 134 -4.61 8.66 8.79
CA ALA A 134 -4.58 7.68 9.88
C ALA A 134 -3.61 6.50 9.60
N TRP A 135 -3.15 6.33 8.35
CA TRP A 135 -2.32 5.21 7.91
C TRP A 135 -0.83 5.58 7.79
N ASN A 136 -0.35 6.45 8.67
CA ASN A 136 1.04 6.90 8.73
C ASN A 136 1.86 6.25 9.86
N LYS A 137 1.33 5.20 10.52
CA LYS A 137 1.92 4.56 11.68
C LYS A 137 2.21 3.10 11.43
N ILE A 138 3.26 2.60 12.11
CA ILE A 138 3.58 1.18 12.19
C ILE A 138 3.47 0.69 13.63
N THR A 139 3.21 -0.59 13.80
CA THR A 139 3.29 -1.22 15.12
C THR A 139 4.72 -1.64 15.39
N VAL A 140 5.32 -1.09 16.44
CA VAL A 140 6.64 -1.49 16.94
C VAL A 140 6.53 -2.14 18.29
N LEU A 141 7.50 -2.99 18.62
CA LEU A 141 7.65 -3.56 19.96
C LEU A 141 8.59 -2.66 20.76
N ARG A 142 8.11 -2.18 21.91
CA ARG A 142 8.91 -1.41 22.87
C ARG A 142 8.95 -2.12 24.21
N PRO A 143 10.07 -2.10 24.94
CA PRO A 143 10.15 -2.65 26.29
C PRO A 143 9.22 -1.87 27.22
N ILE A 144 8.59 -2.59 28.14
CA ILE A 144 7.92 -1.94 29.29
C ILE A 144 9.02 -1.51 30.25
N ILE A 145 9.02 -0.23 30.61
CA ILE A 145 9.97 0.33 31.58
C ILE A 145 9.27 0.43 32.93
N GLY A 146 9.91 -0.12 33.98
CA GLY A 146 9.46 -0.02 35.35
C GLY A 146 9.73 1.36 35.97
N GLU A 147 9.26 1.58 37.20
CA GLU A 147 9.46 2.82 37.96
C GLU A 147 10.94 3.12 38.23
N ASP A 148 11.78 2.08 38.26
CA ASP A 148 13.22 2.18 38.39
C ASP A 148 13.96 2.56 37.10
N GLY A 149 13.25 2.84 36.02
CA GLY A 149 13.80 3.18 34.70
C GLY A 149 14.38 1.99 33.94
N LYS A 150 14.22 0.75 34.42
CA LYS A 150 14.77 -0.46 33.79
C LYS A 150 13.69 -1.26 33.07
N PRO A 151 14.05 -2.04 32.03
CA PRO A 151 13.11 -2.95 31.37
C PRO A 151 12.54 -3.99 32.34
N VAL A 152 11.22 -4.10 32.39
CA VAL A 152 10.52 -5.15 33.13
C VAL A 152 10.83 -6.50 32.52
N LYS A 153 11.15 -7.49 33.34
CA LYS A 153 11.39 -8.88 32.93
C LYS A 153 10.30 -9.80 33.46
N ASP A 154 9.95 -10.80 32.66
CA ASP A 154 9.05 -11.87 33.09
C ASP A 154 9.76 -12.87 34.06
N ALA A 155 9.03 -13.86 34.53
CA ALA A 155 9.56 -14.90 35.44
C ALA A 155 10.72 -15.73 34.85
N ARG A 156 10.94 -15.66 33.52
CA ARG A 156 12.03 -16.33 32.80
C ARG A 156 13.21 -15.39 32.49
N GLY A 157 13.19 -14.15 33.02
CA GLY A 157 14.19 -13.13 32.77
C GLY A 157 14.12 -12.43 31.39
N LYS A 158 13.12 -12.72 30.58
CA LYS A 158 12.92 -12.10 29.26
C LYS A 158 12.25 -10.74 29.42
N VAL A 159 12.74 -9.73 28.68
CA VAL A 159 12.15 -8.40 28.65
C VAL A 159 10.71 -8.45 28.12
N VAL A 160 9.80 -7.88 28.90
CA VAL A 160 8.39 -7.76 28.50
C VAL A 160 8.23 -6.61 27.52
N MET A 161 7.67 -6.92 26.35
CA MET A 161 7.48 -5.97 25.26
C MET A 161 6.00 -5.59 25.13
N ARG A 162 5.72 -4.34 24.78
CA ARG A 162 4.38 -3.89 24.41
C ARG A 162 4.36 -3.41 22.96
N LYS A 163 3.21 -3.57 22.31
CA LYS A 163 2.96 -2.99 20.99
C LYS A 163 2.63 -1.50 21.14
N VAL A 164 3.33 -0.67 20.37
CA VAL A 164 3.11 0.78 20.32
C VAL A 164 2.95 1.18 18.86
N LEU A 165 2.02 2.11 18.59
CA LEU A 165 1.90 2.72 17.28
C LEU A 165 2.85 3.92 17.20
N GLU A 166 3.79 3.88 16.25
CA GLU A 166 4.73 4.97 16.01
C GLU A 166 4.53 5.54 14.60
N GLU A 167 4.52 6.86 14.53
CA GLU A 167 4.44 7.57 13.27
C GLU A 167 5.75 7.45 12.50
N VAL A 168 5.63 7.21 11.18
CA VAL A 168 6.76 7.10 10.27
C VAL A 168 6.72 8.28 9.31
N HIS A 169 7.77 9.10 9.32
CA HIS A 169 7.87 10.31 8.50
C HIS A 169 7.66 10.03 6.99
N GLY A 170 8.23 8.94 6.46
CA GLY A 170 8.03 8.52 5.07
C GLY A 170 6.57 8.22 4.75
N LEU A 171 5.88 7.50 5.64
CA LEU A 171 4.45 7.22 5.49
C LEU A 171 3.61 8.50 5.61
N THR A 172 3.94 9.40 6.53
CA THR A 172 3.25 10.69 6.66
C THR A 172 3.34 11.51 5.37
N ARG A 173 4.53 11.60 4.76
CA ARG A 173 4.71 12.28 3.47
C ARG A 173 3.91 11.62 2.35
N ARG A 174 3.88 10.29 2.27
CA ARG A 174 3.10 9.54 1.28
C ARG A 174 1.60 9.81 1.45
N ARG A 175 1.08 9.66 2.67
CA ARG A 175 -0.34 9.95 2.98
C ARG A 175 -0.73 11.38 2.67
N GLN A 176 0.16 12.34 2.92
CA GLN A 176 -0.06 13.75 2.57
C GLN A 176 -0.21 13.92 1.06
N ALA A 177 0.69 13.35 0.27
CA ALA A 177 0.65 13.43 -1.19
C ALA A 177 -0.61 12.74 -1.76
N GLU A 178 -0.97 11.55 -1.28
CA GLU A 178 -2.21 10.86 -1.65
C GLU A 178 -3.45 11.69 -1.28
N ARG A 179 -3.48 12.26 -0.08
CA ARG A 179 -4.59 13.12 0.36
C ARG A 179 -4.73 14.35 -0.55
N ASP A 180 -3.63 14.97 -0.91
CA ASP A 180 -3.64 16.14 -1.78
C ASP A 180 -4.17 15.80 -3.18
N LEU A 181 -3.75 14.68 -3.79
CA LEU A 181 -4.31 14.16 -5.02
C LEU A 181 -5.81 13.86 -4.91
N CYS A 182 -6.22 13.24 -3.81
CA CYS A 182 -7.61 12.88 -3.54
C CYS A 182 -8.52 14.09 -3.44
N LEU A 183 -8.06 15.18 -2.80
CA LEU A 183 -8.86 16.40 -2.58
C LEU A 183 -8.82 17.37 -3.77
N LYS A 184 -7.64 17.53 -4.40
CA LYS A 184 -7.40 18.56 -5.42
C LYS A 184 -7.51 18.03 -6.85
N GLY A 185 -7.38 16.73 -7.03
CA GLY A 185 -7.25 16.08 -8.33
C GLY A 185 -5.81 16.03 -8.82
N LEU A 186 -5.64 15.51 -10.05
CA LEU A 186 -4.39 15.57 -10.78
C LEU A 186 -4.29 16.96 -11.44
N SER A 187 -3.25 17.70 -11.10
CA SER A 187 -2.86 18.96 -11.75
C SER A 187 -2.04 18.71 -13.00
#